data_e9e51347acbb71f5199eaa89a4f23231
#
_entry.id   e9e51347acbb71f5199eaa89a4f23231
#
_cell.length_a   1.000
_cell.length_b   1.000
_cell.length_c   1.000
_cell.angle_alpha   90.00
_cell.angle_beta   90.00
_cell.angle_gamma   90.00
#
_symmetry.space_group_name_H-M   'P 1'
#
loop_
_entity.id
_entity.type
_entity.pdbx_description
1 polymer ?
#
loop_
_entity_poly.entity_id
_entity_poly.type
_entity_poly.pdbx_seq_one_letter_code
_entity_poly.pdbx_strand_id
1 'polypeptide(L)'
;MGLYLPGLMAVIYVIVPAGLLLFYGSRNVKATCEFRDPLVRWTDKCPLPVLAVSLMYGLGACLMLSRGFYWWAIPFFGFILSGMAGSVAAFINILLLGYVAWGTYKLKIMAWWCAILTTVAWALSASITLSRVSLWVLYEKMNFPKQQLEIMALYIMPHYSSIALLSRIWIVCIVGYLLYAKRYFASPST
;
A
#
# COMPACT_ATOMS: atom_id res chain seq x y z
N MET A 1 -5.49 -14.43 26.19
CA MET A 1 -5.52 -13.06 25.63
C MET A 1 -5.18 -12.95 24.13
N GLY A 2 -4.74 -14.02 23.44
CA GLY A 2 -4.28 -13.97 22.05
C GLY A 2 -5.35 -13.87 20.94
N LEU A 3 -6.60 -14.22 21.19
CA LEU A 3 -7.64 -14.27 20.14
C LEU A 3 -8.42 -12.96 19.94
N TYR A 4 -8.44 -12.09 20.96
CA TYR A 4 -9.22 -10.84 20.90
C TYR A 4 -8.59 -9.78 19.98
N LEU A 5 -7.26 -9.69 19.92
CA LEU A 5 -6.57 -8.68 19.11
C LEU A 5 -6.76 -8.90 17.60
N PRO A 6 -6.53 -10.10 17.02
CA PRO A 6 -6.80 -10.34 15.60
C PRO A 6 -8.29 -10.23 15.26
N GLY A 7 -9.19 -10.62 16.16
CA GLY A 7 -10.63 -10.42 15.95
C GLY A 7 -11.01 -8.94 15.90
N LEU A 8 -10.51 -8.12 16.80
CA LEU A 8 -10.73 -6.67 16.83
C LEU A 8 -10.17 -6.00 15.56
N MET A 9 -8.97 -6.41 15.13
CA MET A 9 -8.37 -5.91 13.88
C MET A 9 -9.21 -6.28 12.66
N ALA A 10 -9.71 -7.52 12.58
CA ALA A 10 -10.59 -7.92 11.49
C ALA A 10 -11.90 -7.10 11.45
N VAL A 11 -12.48 -6.80 12.61
CA VAL A 11 -13.67 -5.94 12.69
C VAL A 11 -13.34 -4.53 12.19
N ILE A 12 -12.29 -3.90 12.70
CA ILE A 12 -11.94 -2.51 12.36
C ILE A 12 -11.53 -2.37 10.88
N TYR A 13 -10.72 -3.29 10.38
CA TYR A 13 -10.11 -3.15 9.04
C TYR A 13 -10.89 -3.83 7.91
N VAL A 14 -11.83 -4.72 8.22
CA VAL A 14 -12.61 -5.43 7.21
C VAL A 14 -14.09 -5.15 7.36
N ILE A 15 -14.68 -5.40 8.52
CA ILE A 15 -16.14 -5.33 8.71
C ILE A 15 -16.63 -3.88 8.64
N VAL A 16 -15.97 -2.95 9.34
CA VAL A 16 -16.36 -1.53 9.32
C VAL A 16 -16.19 -0.92 7.93
N PRO A 17 -15.05 -1.04 7.22
CA PRO A 17 -14.94 -0.53 5.86
C PRO A 17 -15.91 -1.18 4.88
N ALA A 18 -16.12 -2.49 4.95
CA ALA A 18 -17.10 -3.18 4.11
C ALA A 18 -18.53 -2.68 4.38
N GLY A 19 -18.90 -2.52 5.64
CA GLY A 19 -20.20 -1.94 6.04
C GLY A 19 -20.39 -0.51 5.51
N LEU A 20 -19.36 0.34 5.63
CA LEU A 20 -19.40 1.70 5.10
C LEU A 20 -19.51 1.71 3.57
N LEU A 21 -18.77 0.82 2.86
CA LEU A 21 -18.88 0.71 1.40
C LEU A 21 -20.29 0.31 0.96
N LEU A 22 -20.91 -0.66 1.65
CA LEU A 22 -22.27 -1.08 1.36
C LEU A 22 -23.29 0.03 1.66
N PHE A 23 -23.12 0.72 2.80
CA PHE A 23 -24.00 1.81 3.22
C PHE A 23 -23.93 2.99 2.25
N TYR A 24 -22.72 3.53 1.97
CA TYR A 24 -22.54 4.66 1.07
C TYR A 24 -22.71 4.29 -0.41
N GLY A 25 -22.56 3.01 -0.77
CA GLY A 25 -22.87 2.49 -2.10
C GLY A 25 -24.37 2.35 -2.38
N SER A 26 -25.22 2.42 -1.35
CA SER A 26 -26.66 2.30 -1.51
C SER A 26 -27.24 3.50 -2.27
N ARG A 27 -28.19 3.22 -3.17
CA ARG A 27 -28.77 4.23 -4.09
C ARG A 27 -29.43 5.39 -3.35
N ASN A 28 -30.09 5.09 -2.24
CA ASN A 28 -30.81 6.08 -1.43
C ASN A 28 -29.85 7.03 -0.69
N VAL A 29 -28.77 6.49 -0.10
CA VAL A 29 -27.78 7.30 0.61
C VAL A 29 -27.04 8.20 -0.36
N LYS A 30 -26.65 7.66 -1.53
CA LYS A 30 -26.01 8.44 -2.59
C LYS A 30 -26.89 9.62 -3.06
N ALA A 31 -28.17 9.37 -3.37
CA ALA A 31 -29.12 10.40 -3.76
C ALA A 31 -29.31 11.47 -2.68
N THR A 32 -29.36 11.06 -1.41
CA THR A 32 -29.49 12.00 -0.27
C THR A 32 -28.23 12.87 -0.12
N CYS A 33 -27.05 12.29 -0.27
CA CYS A 33 -25.79 13.03 -0.21
C CYS A 33 -25.67 14.04 -1.36
N GLU A 34 -25.99 13.63 -2.57
CA GLU A 34 -25.96 14.50 -3.77
C GLU A 34 -26.97 15.66 -3.67
N PHE A 35 -28.16 15.40 -3.09
CA PHE A 35 -29.18 16.44 -2.87
C PHE A 35 -28.75 17.47 -1.82
N ARG A 36 -28.08 17.04 -0.74
CA ARG A 36 -27.66 17.94 0.35
C ARG A 36 -26.38 18.72 0.06
N ASP A 37 -25.49 18.17 -0.78
CA ASP A 37 -24.21 18.81 -1.13
C ASP A 37 -24.01 18.76 -2.65
N PRO A 38 -24.59 19.70 -3.40
CA PRO A 38 -24.48 19.77 -4.85
C PRO A 38 -23.12 20.29 -5.33
N LEU A 39 -22.19 20.66 -4.43
CA LEU A 39 -20.90 21.20 -4.78
C LEU A 39 -19.98 20.11 -5.35
N VAL A 40 -19.56 20.28 -6.60
CA VAL A 40 -18.59 19.39 -7.25
C VAL A 40 -17.23 19.54 -6.59
N ARG A 41 -16.82 18.53 -5.85
CA ARG A 41 -15.52 18.49 -5.17
C ARG A 41 -14.41 17.96 -6.10
N TRP A 42 -13.16 18.15 -5.70
CA TRP A 42 -12.02 17.61 -6.44
C TRP A 42 -12.07 16.07 -6.56
N THR A 43 -12.66 15.38 -5.57
CA THR A 43 -12.87 13.92 -5.57
C THR A 43 -13.84 13.46 -6.64
N ASP A 44 -14.80 14.28 -7.01
CA ASP A 44 -15.86 13.94 -7.96
C ASP A 44 -15.38 14.03 -9.42
N LYS A 45 -14.24 14.71 -9.62
CA LYS A 45 -13.58 14.86 -10.94
C LYS A 45 -12.87 13.60 -11.41
N CYS A 46 -12.74 12.58 -10.55
CA CYS A 46 -12.03 11.35 -10.85
C CYS A 46 -12.94 10.14 -10.56
N PRO A 47 -13.00 9.13 -11.44
CA PRO A 47 -13.74 7.90 -11.17
C PRO A 47 -13.27 7.26 -9.86
N LEU A 48 -14.21 6.86 -9.01
CA LEU A 48 -13.93 6.33 -7.67
C LEU A 48 -12.85 5.23 -7.64
N PRO A 49 -12.83 4.24 -8.57
CA PRO A 49 -11.77 3.23 -8.58
C PRO A 49 -10.38 3.81 -8.83
N VAL A 50 -10.26 4.83 -9.67
CA VAL A 50 -8.98 5.48 -9.96
C VAL A 50 -8.55 6.40 -8.81
N LEU A 51 -9.52 7.08 -8.20
CA LEU A 51 -9.27 7.89 -7.00
C LEU A 51 -8.71 7.02 -5.87
N ALA A 52 -9.27 5.83 -5.65
CA ALA A 52 -8.77 4.88 -4.64
C ALA A 52 -7.31 4.48 -4.93
N VAL A 53 -6.94 4.20 -6.19
CA VAL A 53 -5.55 3.95 -6.60
C VAL A 53 -4.67 5.16 -6.27
N SER A 54 -5.08 6.36 -6.68
CA SER A 54 -4.33 7.58 -6.43
C SER A 54 -4.07 7.82 -4.94
N LEU A 55 -5.09 7.67 -4.11
CA LEU A 55 -4.99 7.83 -2.66
C LEU A 55 -4.10 6.75 -2.02
N MET A 56 -4.20 5.51 -2.48
CA MET A 56 -3.36 4.39 -2.02
C MET A 56 -1.87 4.68 -2.25
N TYR A 57 -1.49 5.12 -3.46
CA TYR A 57 -0.11 5.47 -3.76
C TYR A 57 0.35 6.75 -3.05
N GLY A 58 -0.53 7.74 -2.91
CA GLY A 58 -0.25 8.94 -2.13
C GLY A 58 0.01 8.63 -0.65
N LEU A 59 -0.83 7.81 -0.04
CA LEU A 59 -0.62 7.31 1.32
C LEU A 59 0.68 6.50 1.42
N GLY A 60 0.97 5.66 0.42
CA GLY A 60 2.23 4.91 0.33
C GLY A 60 3.45 5.82 0.32
N ALA A 61 3.41 6.93 -0.43
CA ALA A 61 4.48 7.93 -0.43
C ALA A 61 4.66 8.58 0.95
N CYS A 62 3.56 8.94 1.62
CA CYS A 62 3.60 9.49 2.98
C CYS A 62 4.16 8.47 4.00
N LEU A 63 3.74 7.21 3.91
CA LEU A 63 4.23 6.14 4.78
C LEU A 63 5.71 5.84 4.54
N MET A 64 6.24 6.06 3.33
CA MET A 64 7.67 5.92 3.07
C MET A 64 8.51 6.94 3.83
N LEU A 65 7.98 8.12 4.15
CA LEU A 65 8.68 9.11 4.99
C LEU A 65 8.94 8.56 6.41
N SER A 66 8.05 7.75 6.96
CA SER A 66 8.22 7.13 8.27
C SER A 66 9.42 6.16 8.33
N ARG A 67 9.92 5.70 7.18
CA ARG A 67 11.13 4.85 7.12
C ARG A 67 12.37 5.55 7.63
N GLY A 68 12.38 6.87 7.69
CA GLY A 68 13.46 7.62 8.33
C GLY A 68 13.70 7.22 9.78
N PHE A 69 12.66 6.88 10.53
CA PHE A 69 12.76 6.38 11.90
C PHE A 69 13.45 5.01 12.01
N TYR A 70 13.54 4.26 10.90
CA TYR A 70 14.11 2.91 10.81
C TYR A 70 15.35 2.88 9.91
N TRP A 71 16.18 3.92 9.97
CA TRP A 71 17.44 4.01 9.24
C TRP A 71 17.33 3.78 7.73
N TRP A 72 16.16 4.09 7.16
CA TRP A 72 15.88 3.92 5.74
C TRP A 72 16.15 2.49 5.23
N ALA A 73 15.98 1.47 6.08
CA ALA A 73 16.18 0.09 5.70
C ALA A 73 15.12 -0.37 4.69
N ILE A 74 15.57 -0.67 3.46
CA ILE A 74 14.73 -1.05 2.33
C ILE A 74 15.25 -2.34 1.72
N PRO A 75 14.39 -3.37 1.52
CA PRO A 75 14.76 -4.55 0.76
C PRO A 75 14.94 -4.20 -0.72
N PHE A 76 16.09 -4.57 -1.30
CA PHE A 76 16.42 -4.28 -2.68
C PHE A 76 17.08 -5.48 -3.35
N PHE A 77 16.32 -6.25 -4.12
CA PHE A 77 16.75 -7.41 -4.94
C PHE A 77 17.80 -8.33 -4.30
N GLY A 78 17.59 -8.73 -3.05
CA GLY A 78 18.49 -9.64 -2.31
C GLY A 78 19.46 -8.95 -1.35
N PHE A 79 19.44 -7.62 -1.27
CA PHE A 79 20.20 -6.81 -0.33
C PHE A 79 19.27 -5.96 0.52
N ILE A 80 19.78 -5.49 1.65
CA ILE A 80 19.11 -4.48 2.46
C ILE A 80 19.90 -3.18 2.34
N LEU A 81 19.34 -2.21 1.65
CA LEU A 81 19.85 -0.85 1.63
C LEU A 81 19.52 -0.17 2.95
N SER A 82 20.47 0.50 3.57
CA SER A 82 20.27 1.26 4.81
C SER A 82 21.17 2.48 4.83
N GLY A 83 20.94 3.41 5.75
CA GLY A 83 21.70 4.65 5.84
C GLY A 83 21.56 5.51 4.58
N MET A 84 22.67 6.05 4.06
CA MET A 84 22.64 6.98 2.94
C MET A 84 22.12 6.35 1.63
N ALA A 85 22.50 5.12 1.31
CA ALA A 85 21.99 4.41 0.14
C ALA A 85 20.48 4.12 0.26
N GLY A 86 20.03 3.73 1.44
CA GLY A 86 18.62 3.53 1.75
C GLY A 86 17.80 4.82 1.64
N SER A 87 18.32 5.95 2.14
CA SER A 87 17.64 7.24 2.05
C SER A 87 17.48 7.70 0.60
N VAL A 88 18.52 7.61 -0.23
CA VAL A 88 18.45 7.96 -1.66
C VAL A 88 17.39 7.09 -2.36
N ALA A 89 17.42 5.78 -2.14
CA ALA A 89 16.44 4.86 -2.71
C ALA A 89 15.01 5.18 -2.24
N ALA A 90 14.83 5.53 -0.96
CA ALA A 90 13.54 5.96 -0.41
C ALA A 90 13.01 7.23 -1.08
N PHE A 91 13.86 8.26 -1.22
CA PHE A 91 13.46 9.51 -1.86
C PHE A 91 13.06 9.30 -3.32
N ILE A 92 13.82 8.53 -4.09
CA ILE A 92 13.45 8.16 -5.47
C ILE A 92 12.08 7.48 -5.48
N ASN A 93 11.85 6.56 -4.55
CA ASN A 93 10.58 5.84 -4.43
C ASN A 93 9.42 6.78 -4.05
N ILE A 94 9.62 7.70 -3.11
CA ILE A 94 8.62 8.71 -2.72
C ILE A 94 8.22 9.57 -3.93
N LEU A 95 9.19 10.03 -4.72
CA LEU A 95 8.93 10.81 -5.93
C LEU A 95 8.15 9.99 -6.97
N LEU A 96 8.52 8.71 -7.14
CA LEU A 96 7.84 7.81 -8.06
C LEU A 96 6.39 7.54 -7.62
N LEU A 97 6.16 7.24 -6.34
CA LEU A 97 4.82 7.03 -5.78
C LEU A 97 3.97 8.31 -5.87
N GLY A 98 4.57 9.47 -5.61
CA GLY A 98 3.92 10.78 -5.78
C GLY A 98 3.53 11.04 -7.23
N TYR A 99 4.41 10.74 -8.19
CA TYR A 99 4.10 10.82 -9.62
C TYR A 99 2.95 9.88 -10.00
N VAL A 100 2.99 8.64 -9.52
CA VAL A 100 1.92 7.65 -9.75
C VAL A 100 0.60 8.15 -9.17
N ALA A 101 0.58 8.65 -7.93
CA ALA A 101 -0.62 9.18 -7.29
C ALA A 101 -1.21 10.35 -8.08
N TRP A 102 -0.39 11.33 -8.44
CA TRP A 102 -0.83 12.48 -9.22
C TRP A 102 -1.24 12.11 -10.65
N GLY A 103 -0.45 11.29 -11.32
CA GLY A 103 -0.70 10.90 -12.70
C GLY A 103 -1.93 10.01 -12.87
N THR A 104 -2.20 9.11 -11.91
CA THR A 104 -3.44 8.31 -11.89
C THR A 104 -4.66 9.21 -11.63
N TYR A 105 -4.58 10.15 -10.70
CA TYR A 105 -5.63 11.14 -10.51
C TYR A 105 -5.94 11.93 -11.80
N LYS A 106 -4.93 12.24 -12.61
CA LYS A 106 -5.07 12.89 -13.92
C LYS A 106 -5.40 11.92 -15.07
N LEU A 107 -5.72 10.67 -14.77
CA LEU A 107 -6.05 9.63 -15.74
C LEU A 107 -4.97 9.37 -16.81
N LYS A 108 -3.70 9.66 -16.49
CA LYS A 108 -2.58 9.43 -17.41
C LYS A 108 -2.26 7.95 -17.50
N ILE A 109 -2.35 7.38 -18.71
CA ILE A 109 -2.05 5.95 -18.96
C ILE A 109 -0.60 5.57 -18.57
N MET A 110 0.35 6.49 -18.73
CA MET A 110 1.74 6.28 -18.30
C MET A 110 1.85 6.08 -16.79
N ALA A 111 1.07 6.80 -15.98
CA ALA A 111 1.05 6.63 -14.54
C ALA A 111 0.46 5.27 -14.14
N TRP A 112 -0.51 4.77 -14.88
CA TRP A 112 -1.05 3.42 -14.69
C TRP A 112 0.02 2.35 -14.95
N TRP A 113 0.79 2.45 -16.03
CA TRP A 113 1.92 1.55 -16.28
C TRP A 113 2.98 1.64 -15.19
N CYS A 114 3.34 2.85 -14.77
CA CYS A 114 4.24 3.05 -13.64
C CYS A 114 3.72 2.40 -12.34
N ALA A 115 2.41 2.49 -12.08
CA ALA A 115 1.78 1.85 -10.93
C ALA A 115 2.00 0.33 -10.93
N ILE A 116 1.71 -0.34 -12.06
CA ILE A 116 1.92 -1.79 -12.20
C ILE A 116 3.40 -2.14 -12.05
N LEU A 117 4.28 -1.48 -12.79
CA LEU A 117 5.72 -1.76 -12.76
C LEU A 117 6.30 -1.58 -11.36
N THR A 118 5.91 -0.51 -10.67
CA THR A 118 6.36 -0.26 -9.31
C THR A 118 5.88 -1.34 -8.34
N THR A 119 4.59 -1.71 -8.42
CA THR A 119 4.04 -2.77 -7.56
C THR A 119 4.73 -4.10 -7.79
N VAL A 120 4.92 -4.51 -9.04
CA VAL A 120 5.58 -5.77 -9.39
C VAL A 120 7.05 -5.74 -8.98
N ALA A 121 7.77 -4.64 -9.25
CA ALA A 121 9.18 -4.49 -8.87
C ALA A 121 9.36 -4.57 -7.34
N TRP A 122 8.49 -3.93 -6.57
CA TRP A 122 8.50 -4.02 -5.10
C TRP A 122 8.21 -5.44 -4.61
N ALA A 123 7.22 -6.11 -5.20
CA ALA A 123 6.88 -7.49 -4.85
C ALA A 123 8.04 -8.45 -5.12
N LEU A 124 8.66 -8.34 -6.27
CA LEU A 124 9.83 -9.14 -6.64
C LEU A 124 11.03 -8.84 -5.74
N SER A 125 11.34 -7.56 -5.53
CA SER A 125 12.42 -7.13 -4.67
C SER A 125 12.26 -7.66 -3.24
N ALA A 126 11.08 -7.51 -2.64
CA ALA A 126 10.79 -8.04 -1.32
C ALA A 126 10.89 -9.57 -1.27
N SER A 127 10.32 -10.27 -2.26
CA SER A 127 10.35 -11.73 -2.32
C SER A 127 11.77 -12.27 -2.44
N ILE A 128 12.61 -11.71 -3.32
CA ILE A 128 13.99 -12.10 -3.51
C ILE A 128 14.82 -11.79 -2.24
N THR A 129 14.60 -10.63 -1.63
CA THR A 129 15.36 -10.25 -0.43
C THR A 129 15.01 -11.16 0.73
N LEU A 130 13.73 -11.41 0.99
CA LEU A 130 13.29 -12.26 2.10
C LEU A 130 13.60 -13.75 1.89
N SER A 131 13.86 -14.21 0.65
CA SER A 131 14.34 -15.56 0.40
C SER A 131 15.86 -15.72 0.65
N ARG A 132 16.62 -14.62 0.62
CA ARG A 132 18.09 -14.64 0.79
C ARG A 132 18.56 -14.12 2.15
N VAL A 133 17.82 -13.21 2.73
CA VAL A 133 18.19 -12.52 3.97
C VAL A 133 17.14 -12.84 5.04
N SER A 134 17.61 -13.26 6.22
CA SER A 134 16.71 -13.54 7.34
C SER A 134 16.04 -12.24 7.82
N LEU A 135 14.81 -12.37 8.34
CA LEU A 135 14.12 -11.23 8.96
C LEU A 135 14.90 -10.59 10.10
N TRP A 136 15.70 -11.40 10.82
CA TRP A 136 16.54 -10.91 11.90
C TRP A 136 17.53 -9.85 11.41
N VAL A 137 18.25 -10.11 10.31
CA VAL A 137 19.18 -9.16 9.70
C VAL A 137 18.47 -7.88 9.23
N LEU A 138 17.23 -7.99 8.74
CA LEU A 138 16.44 -6.84 8.36
C LEU A 138 16.15 -5.94 9.57
N TYR A 139 15.67 -6.52 10.67
CA TYR A 139 15.34 -5.77 11.88
C TYR A 139 16.58 -5.19 12.58
N GLU A 140 17.70 -5.91 12.56
CA GLU A 140 18.98 -5.41 13.05
C GLU A 140 19.43 -4.16 12.25
N LYS A 141 19.32 -4.21 10.93
CA LYS A 141 19.57 -3.06 10.05
C LYS A 141 18.62 -1.88 10.27
N MET A 142 17.44 -2.13 10.78
CA MET A 142 16.46 -1.12 11.20
C MET A 142 16.79 -0.50 12.55
N ASN A 143 17.86 -0.94 13.22
CA ASN A 143 18.31 -0.48 14.53
C ASN A 143 17.25 -0.61 15.62
N PHE A 144 16.48 -1.71 15.62
CA PHE A 144 15.53 -1.99 16.69
C PHE A 144 16.26 -2.33 18.01
N PRO A 145 15.75 -1.87 19.15
CA PRO A 145 16.27 -2.29 20.46
C PRO A 145 16.21 -3.81 20.63
N LYS A 146 17.23 -4.41 21.25
CA LYS A 146 17.34 -5.87 21.42
C LYS A 146 16.09 -6.50 22.05
N GLN A 147 15.49 -5.84 23.05
CA GLN A 147 14.26 -6.30 23.71
C GLN A 147 13.08 -6.41 22.72
N GLN A 148 12.96 -5.47 21.77
CA GLN A 148 11.92 -5.51 20.75
C GLN A 148 12.18 -6.61 19.72
N LEU A 149 13.47 -6.88 19.39
CA LEU A 149 13.85 -7.98 18.51
C LEU A 149 13.47 -9.34 19.10
N GLU A 150 13.66 -9.55 20.40
CA GLU A 150 13.28 -10.78 21.10
C GLU A 150 11.75 -10.99 21.08
N ILE A 151 10.99 -9.94 21.34
CA ILE A 151 9.51 -9.98 21.27
C ILE A 151 9.06 -10.29 19.82
N MET A 152 9.64 -9.64 18.83
CA MET A 152 9.34 -9.90 17.42
C MET A 152 9.71 -11.32 17.00
N ALA A 153 10.85 -11.85 17.48
CA ALA A 153 11.23 -13.24 17.23
C ALA A 153 10.22 -14.23 17.80
N LEU A 154 9.70 -13.95 19.00
CA LEU A 154 8.72 -14.81 19.65
C LEU A 154 7.35 -14.81 18.94
N TYR A 155 6.87 -13.66 18.45
CA TYR A 155 5.52 -13.53 17.90
C TYR A 155 5.46 -13.56 16.36
N ILE A 156 6.46 -13.05 15.66
CA ILE A 156 6.43 -12.92 14.20
C ILE A 156 7.06 -14.12 13.52
N MET A 157 8.17 -14.64 14.02
CA MET A 157 8.86 -15.76 13.37
C MET A 157 8.02 -17.03 13.22
N PRO A 158 7.24 -17.47 14.22
CA PRO A 158 6.39 -18.66 14.07
C PRO A 158 5.31 -18.50 13.00
N HIS A 159 4.87 -17.26 12.73
CA HIS A 159 3.80 -16.96 11.79
C HIS A 159 4.31 -16.41 10.45
N TYR A 160 5.62 -16.45 10.23
CA TYR A 160 6.23 -15.86 9.02
C TYR A 160 5.69 -16.41 7.71
N SER A 161 5.48 -17.72 7.61
CA SER A 161 4.91 -18.36 6.42
C SER A 161 3.51 -17.85 6.09
N SER A 162 2.67 -17.68 7.11
CA SER A 162 1.31 -17.15 6.98
C SER A 162 1.32 -15.68 6.56
N ILE A 163 2.21 -14.87 7.14
CA ILE A 163 2.38 -13.46 6.81
C ILE A 163 2.87 -13.32 5.36
N ALA A 164 3.83 -14.15 4.95
CA ALA A 164 4.34 -14.16 3.58
C ALA A 164 3.27 -14.58 2.56
N LEU A 165 2.42 -15.54 2.90
CA LEU A 165 1.28 -15.93 2.07
C LEU A 165 0.27 -14.80 1.92
N LEU A 166 -0.12 -14.17 3.02
CA LEU A 166 -1.06 -13.04 3.02
C LEU A 166 -0.53 -11.86 2.20
N SER A 167 0.78 -11.56 2.31
CA SER A 167 1.38 -10.49 1.52
C SER A 167 1.35 -10.77 0.01
N ARG A 168 1.56 -12.03 -0.41
CA ARG A 168 1.44 -12.42 -1.82
C ARG A 168 0.01 -12.30 -2.33
N ILE A 169 -0.97 -12.76 -1.56
CA ILE A 169 -2.40 -12.60 -1.90
C ILE A 169 -2.73 -11.13 -2.05
N TRP A 170 -2.28 -10.29 -1.12
CA TRP A 170 -2.49 -8.85 -1.18
C TRP A 170 -1.93 -8.21 -2.45
N ILE A 171 -0.72 -8.58 -2.88
CA ILE A 171 -0.12 -8.11 -4.12
C ILE A 171 -0.95 -8.52 -5.34
N VAL A 172 -1.41 -9.76 -5.40
CA VAL A 172 -2.29 -10.24 -6.48
C VAL A 172 -3.59 -9.44 -6.52
N CYS A 173 -4.19 -9.15 -5.37
CA CYS A 173 -5.39 -8.32 -5.27
C CYS A 173 -5.14 -6.89 -5.79
N ILE A 174 -4.00 -6.27 -5.41
CA ILE A 174 -3.64 -4.93 -5.90
C ILE A 174 -3.46 -4.93 -7.43
N VAL A 175 -2.70 -5.88 -7.97
CA VAL A 175 -2.49 -5.99 -9.41
C VAL A 175 -3.82 -6.23 -10.13
N GLY A 176 -4.65 -7.13 -9.63
CA GLY A 176 -6.00 -7.37 -10.16
C GLY A 176 -6.85 -6.11 -10.16
N TYR A 177 -6.80 -5.33 -9.08
CA TYR A 177 -7.50 -4.06 -9.00
C TYR A 177 -6.97 -3.01 -9.98
N LEU A 178 -5.65 -2.93 -10.17
CA LEU A 178 -5.03 -2.05 -11.16
C LEU A 178 -5.45 -2.42 -12.58
N LEU A 179 -5.52 -3.72 -12.90
CA LEU A 179 -6.01 -4.19 -14.19
C LEU A 179 -7.49 -3.84 -14.40
N TYR A 180 -8.32 -4.01 -13.37
CA TYR A 180 -9.71 -3.57 -13.41
C TYR A 180 -9.84 -2.06 -13.65
N ALA A 181 -9.00 -1.25 -12.99
CA ALA A 181 -9.02 0.21 -13.12
C ALA A 181 -8.56 0.69 -14.52
N LYS A 182 -7.84 -0.13 -15.29
CA LYS A 182 -7.35 0.20 -16.64
C LYS A 182 -8.43 0.78 -17.55
N ARG A 183 -9.64 0.26 -17.47
CA ARG A 183 -10.77 0.67 -18.32
C ARG A 183 -11.09 2.17 -18.24
N TYR A 184 -10.77 2.81 -17.12
CA TYR A 184 -11.00 4.25 -16.91
C TYR A 184 -9.91 5.13 -17.54
N PHE A 185 -8.75 4.57 -17.86
CA PHE A 185 -7.63 5.27 -18.51
C PHE A 185 -7.70 5.17 -20.04
N ALA A 186 -8.48 4.24 -20.57
CA ALA A 186 -8.62 4.01 -22.01
C ALA A 186 -9.71 4.87 -22.67
N SER A 187 -10.60 5.49 -21.88
CA SER A 187 -11.61 6.40 -22.40
C SER A 187 -11.00 7.79 -22.55
N PRO A 188 -10.79 8.32 -23.79
CA PRO A 188 -10.49 9.73 -23.92
C PRO A 188 -11.68 10.50 -23.37
N SER A 189 -11.41 11.40 -22.43
CA SER A 189 -12.41 12.37 -21.97
C SER A 189 -12.81 13.23 -23.17
N THR A 190 -13.95 12.92 -23.78
CA THR A 190 -14.66 13.84 -24.64
C THR A 190 -15.15 15.03 -23.85
#